data_9ddfa96e5effb992c928426677c7ff6b
#
_entry.id   9ddfa96e5effb992c928426677c7ff6b
#
_cell.length_a   1.000
_cell.length_b   1.000
_cell.length_c   1.000
_cell.angle_alpha   90.00
_cell.angle_beta   90.00
_cell.angle_gamma   90.00
#
_symmetry.space_group_name_H-M   'P 1'
#
loop_
_entity.id
_entity.type
_entity.pdbx_description
1 polymer ?
#
loop_
_entity_poly.entity_id
_entity_poly.type
_entity_poly.pdbx_seq_one_letter_code
_entity_poly.pdbx_strand_id
1 'polypeptide(L)'
;RIVLADDRDALLDWLRMQKLAHVDRTLGWMMIHAGLAPKWTTQMAEKHAREVEQQLQGGGYRKLLRSMYGDQPGWSPSLNGYDRSRAIINLFTRMRYCTPRGRIATDDKGTPGTQAQGLYPWFEVPGRVERDLKIVCGHWSALGLTITQGVHSIDTGAVWGGKLTALQLDTDELRVAQVPGREVTGPAPVARAPRRPRERQGRQRSRGNRSGSTTTTAAAPKPPVDTPQD
;
A
#
# COMPACT_ATOMS: atom_id res chain seq x y z
N ARG A 1 19.29 -15.96 7.01
CA ARG A 1 20.47 -16.47 6.27
C ARG A 1 21.16 -15.36 5.48
N ILE A 2 20.45 -14.55 4.67
CA ILE A 2 21.06 -13.46 3.87
C ILE A 2 21.90 -12.50 4.73
N VAL A 3 21.39 -12.12 5.93
CA VAL A 3 22.06 -11.17 6.82
C VAL A 3 23.43 -11.64 7.32
N LEU A 4 23.69 -12.96 7.29
CA LEU A 4 24.92 -13.61 7.72
C LEU A 4 25.71 -14.20 6.53
N ALA A 5 25.32 -13.93 5.30
CA ALA A 5 26.03 -14.39 4.12
C ALA A 5 27.24 -13.49 3.80
N ASP A 6 28.33 -14.07 3.33
CA ASP A 6 29.57 -13.35 3.00
C ASP A 6 29.33 -12.32 1.87
N ASP A 7 28.43 -12.64 0.95
CA ASP A 7 28.01 -11.78 -0.17
C ASP A 7 26.78 -10.90 0.15
N ARG A 8 26.42 -10.76 1.42
CA ARG A 8 25.24 -10.00 1.88
C ARG A 8 25.11 -8.63 1.23
N ASP A 9 26.19 -7.87 1.22
CA ASP A 9 26.14 -6.48 0.77
C ASP A 9 25.92 -6.42 -0.75
N ALA A 10 26.51 -7.34 -1.51
CA ALA A 10 26.26 -7.48 -2.96
C ALA A 10 24.81 -7.89 -3.24
N LEU A 11 24.26 -8.83 -2.47
CA LEU A 11 22.86 -9.25 -2.59
C LEU A 11 21.88 -8.09 -2.27
N LEU A 12 22.15 -7.32 -1.22
CA LEU A 12 21.32 -6.17 -0.84
C LEU A 12 21.41 -5.05 -1.87
N ASP A 13 22.58 -4.79 -2.41
CA ASP A 13 22.77 -3.81 -3.49
C ASP A 13 22.07 -4.26 -4.77
N TRP A 14 22.18 -5.53 -5.17
CA TRP A 14 21.44 -6.07 -6.28
C TRP A 14 19.93 -5.91 -6.09
N LEU A 15 19.40 -6.25 -4.90
CA LEU A 15 17.97 -6.20 -4.60
C LEU A 15 17.41 -4.77 -4.71
N ARG A 16 18.14 -3.77 -4.20
CA ARG A 16 17.67 -2.38 -4.26
C ARG A 16 17.69 -1.77 -5.67
N MET A 17 18.40 -2.41 -6.61
CA MET A 17 18.41 -2.02 -8.03
C MET A 17 17.22 -2.61 -8.80
N GLN A 18 16.45 -3.54 -8.20
CA GLN A 18 15.29 -4.13 -8.87
C GLN A 18 14.15 -3.14 -9.02
N LYS A 19 13.32 -3.36 -10.03
CA LYS A 19 12.17 -2.52 -10.34
C LYS A 19 10.99 -2.83 -9.42
N LEU A 20 10.20 -1.83 -9.06
CA LEU A 20 8.88 -1.99 -8.44
C LEU A 20 7.81 -2.38 -9.48
N ALA A 21 7.97 -1.92 -10.70
CA ALA A 21 7.12 -2.26 -11.82
C ALA A 21 7.97 -2.51 -13.07
N HIS A 22 7.72 -3.62 -13.73
CA HIS A 22 8.32 -3.91 -15.03
C HIS A 22 7.25 -3.78 -16.10
N VAL A 23 7.54 -3.01 -17.14
CA VAL A 23 6.64 -2.77 -18.28
C VAL A 23 7.29 -3.30 -19.54
N ASP A 24 6.60 -4.22 -20.20
CA ASP A 24 6.92 -4.69 -21.54
C ASP A 24 5.78 -4.29 -22.49
N ARG A 25 6.04 -3.26 -23.31
CA ARG A 25 5.05 -2.74 -24.26
C ARG A 25 4.91 -3.61 -25.51
N THR A 26 5.95 -4.39 -25.82
CA THR A 26 5.92 -5.32 -26.97
C THR A 26 4.99 -6.48 -26.68
N LEU A 27 5.08 -7.02 -25.48
CA LEU A 27 4.18 -8.09 -25.02
C LEU A 27 2.82 -7.57 -24.50
N GLY A 28 2.70 -6.26 -24.24
CA GLY A 28 1.47 -5.67 -23.72
C GLY A 28 1.23 -5.94 -22.22
N TRP A 29 2.29 -6.08 -21.42
CA TRP A 29 2.20 -6.46 -20.01
C TRP A 29 2.91 -5.50 -19.06
N MET A 30 2.35 -5.40 -17.87
CA MET A 30 2.95 -4.78 -16.69
C MET A 30 3.02 -5.81 -15.56
N MET A 31 4.20 -6.03 -15.01
CA MET A 31 4.43 -6.88 -13.84
C MET A 31 4.65 -6.02 -12.61
N ILE A 32 3.89 -6.33 -11.53
CA ILE A 32 3.98 -5.67 -10.23
C ILE A 32 3.89 -6.72 -9.11
N HIS A 33 4.25 -6.34 -7.88
CA HIS A 33 4.16 -7.29 -6.76
C HIS A 33 2.72 -7.48 -6.26
N ALA A 34 1.97 -6.41 -5.93
CA ALA A 34 0.65 -6.52 -5.31
C ALA A 34 -0.48 -5.86 -6.10
N GLY A 35 -0.52 -4.54 -6.22
CA GLY A 35 -1.61 -3.87 -6.92
C GLY A 35 -1.33 -2.40 -7.22
N LEU A 36 -2.35 -1.71 -7.72
CA LEU A 36 -2.29 -0.30 -8.15
C LEU A 36 -3.45 0.48 -7.58
N ALA A 37 -3.26 1.78 -7.41
CA ALA A 37 -4.39 2.67 -7.09
C ALA A 37 -5.43 2.64 -8.22
N PRO A 38 -6.75 2.64 -7.90
CA PRO A 38 -7.81 2.53 -8.92
C PRO A 38 -7.75 3.60 -10.01
N LYS A 39 -7.27 4.79 -9.68
CA LYS A 39 -7.18 5.93 -10.62
C LYS A 39 -5.83 6.06 -11.33
N TRP A 40 -4.89 5.14 -11.12
CA TRP A 40 -3.62 5.17 -11.84
C TRP A 40 -3.76 4.49 -13.21
N THR A 41 -3.43 5.21 -14.26
CA THR A 41 -3.14 4.64 -15.58
C THR A 41 -1.81 3.88 -15.52
N THR A 42 -1.51 3.07 -16.52
CA THR A 42 -0.21 2.38 -16.63
C THR A 42 0.94 3.37 -16.58
N GLN A 43 0.84 4.49 -17.31
CA GLN A 43 1.86 5.53 -17.34
C GLN A 43 2.07 6.18 -15.96
N MET A 44 0.98 6.46 -15.22
CA MET A 44 1.08 6.99 -13.85
C MET A 44 1.76 5.98 -12.92
N ALA A 45 1.36 4.71 -12.98
CA ALA A 45 1.95 3.66 -12.17
C ALA A 45 3.46 3.53 -12.46
N GLU A 46 3.87 3.49 -13.72
CA GLU A 46 5.26 3.44 -14.13
C GLU A 46 6.06 4.65 -13.61
N LYS A 47 5.50 5.86 -13.74
CA LYS A 47 6.11 7.08 -13.20
C LYS A 47 6.32 6.99 -11.68
N HIS A 48 5.32 6.55 -10.94
CA HIS A 48 5.41 6.41 -9.48
C HIS A 48 6.36 5.30 -9.05
N ALA A 49 6.43 4.20 -9.77
CA ALA A 49 7.44 3.17 -9.53
C ALA A 49 8.85 3.73 -9.67
N ARG A 50 9.14 4.42 -10.78
CA ARG A 50 10.46 5.05 -11.03
C ARG A 50 10.83 6.08 -9.97
N GLU A 51 9.87 6.83 -9.46
CA GLU A 51 10.08 7.83 -8.39
C GLU A 51 10.66 7.17 -7.12
N VAL A 52 10.16 6.00 -6.74
CA VAL A 52 10.66 5.23 -5.58
C VAL A 52 11.94 4.47 -5.93
N GLU A 53 12.03 3.88 -7.11
CA GLU A 53 13.23 3.18 -7.60
C GLU A 53 14.47 4.08 -7.57
N GLN A 54 14.34 5.31 -8.05
CA GLN A 54 15.42 6.30 -8.00
C GLN A 54 15.88 6.61 -6.57
N GLN A 55 14.95 6.66 -5.61
CA GLN A 55 15.31 6.85 -4.20
C GLN A 55 16.00 5.61 -3.61
N LEU A 56 15.58 4.39 -3.98
CA LEU A 56 16.21 3.14 -3.56
C LEU A 56 17.63 3.00 -4.13
N GLN A 57 17.81 3.40 -5.38
CA GLN A 57 19.10 3.33 -6.09
C GLN A 57 20.06 4.44 -5.66
N GLY A 58 19.54 5.56 -5.19
CA GLY A 58 20.35 6.72 -4.78
C GLY A 58 20.98 6.56 -3.39
N GLY A 59 21.90 7.45 -3.04
CA GLY A 59 22.62 7.43 -1.77
C GLY A 59 21.72 7.63 -0.52
N GLY A 60 20.50 8.16 -0.71
CA GLY A 60 19.52 8.39 0.36
C GLY A 60 18.68 7.19 0.75
N TYR A 61 18.87 6.02 0.14
CA TYR A 61 18.01 4.84 0.29
C TYR A 61 17.79 4.40 1.74
N ARG A 62 18.82 4.53 2.61
CA ARG A 62 18.71 4.17 4.04
C ARG A 62 17.65 5.00 4.78
N LYS A 63 17.50 6.29 4.41
CA LYS A 63 16.46 7.17 4.98
C LYS A 63 15.08 6.75 4.50
N LEU A 64 14.94 6.41 3.21
CA LEU A 64 13.69 5.87 2.66
C LEU A 64 13.30 4.58 3.40
N LEU A 65 14.20 3.61 3.53
CA LEU A 65 13.91 2.33 4.20
C LEU A 65 13.47 2.50 5.66
N ARG A 66 14.04 3.48 6.38
CA ARG A 66 13.59 3.81 7.76
C ARG A 66 12.20 4.46 7.79
N SER A 67 11.79 5.12 6.73
CA SER A 67 10.55 5.90 6.64
C SER A 67 9.41 5.18 5.92
N MET A 68 9.68 4.03 5.28
CA MET A 68 8.70 3.36 4.42
C MET A 68 7.63 2.56 5.16
N TYR A 69 7.84 2.27 6.45
CA TYR A 69 6.87 1.51 7.24
C TYR A 69 5.72 2.36 7.73
N GLY A 70 4.56 1.74 7.84
CA GLY A 70 3.31 2.36 8.29
C GLY A 70 2.25 2.39 7.19
N ASP A 71 0.99 2.63 7.58
CA ASP A 71 -0.18 2.59 6.69
C ASP A 71 -0.69 3.99 6.35
N GLN A 72 -0.15 5.01 6.99
CA GLN A 72 -0.57 6.40 6.82
C GLN A 72 0.59 7.27 6.30
N PRO A 73 0.24 8.31 5.56
CA PRO A 73 -1.08 8.63 5.01
C PRO A 73 -1.45 7.68 3.85
N GLY A 74 -2.75 7.54 3.56
CA GLY A 74 -3.21 6.93 2.32
C GLY A 74 -2.79 7.77 1.10
N TRP A 75 -2.79 7.15 -0.09
CA TRP A 75 -2.38 7.83 -1.31
C TRP A 75 -3.20 9.10 -1.60
N SER A 76 -2.51 10.17 -1.90
CA SER A 76 -3.04 11.40 -2.49
C SER A 76 -2.00 12.00 -3.46
N PRO A 77 -2.41 12.60 -4.57
CA PRO A 77 -1.48 13.27 -5.49
C PRO A 77 -0.74 14.46 -4.85
N SER A 78 -1.29 15.03 -3.78
CA SER A 78 -0.69 16.15 -3.03
C SER A 78 0.42 15.73 -2.06
N LEU A 79 0.61 14.43 -1.83
CA LEU A 79 1.68 13.94 -0.97
C LEU A 79 3.06 14.26 -1.55
N ASN A 80 4.00 14.52 -0.66
CA ASN A 80 5.41 14.75 -0.99
C ASN A 80 6.34 13.99 -0.03
N GLY A 81 7.64 14.01 -0.31
CA GLY A 81 8.67 13.41 0.54
C GLY A 81 8.42 11.93 0.83
N TYR A 82 8.79 11.51 2.04
CA TYR A 82 8.69 10.10 2.45
C TYR A 82 7.26 9.59 2.61
N ASP A 83 6.30 10.45 2.91
CA ASP A 83 4.89 10.07 2.99
C ASP A 83 4.36 9.65 1.61
N ARG A 84 4.75 10.37 0.57
CA ARG A 84 4.45 10.02 -0.81
C ARG A 84 5.10 8.69 -1.19
N SER A 85 6.38 8.52 -0.92
CA SER A 85 7.10 7.28 -1.23
C SER A 85 6.51 6.09 -0.49
N ARG A 86 6.15 6.24 0.79
CA ARG A 86 5.48 5.20 1.61
C ARG A 86 4.13 4.80 1.01
N ALA A 87 3.31 5.77 0.63
CA ALA A 87 2.02 5.50 0.01
C ALA A 87 2.17 4.73 -1.31
N ILE A 88 3.13 5.12 -2.16
CA ILE A 88 3.44 4.41 -3.41
C ILE A 88 3.91 2.98 -3.13
N ILE A 89 4.87 2.79 -2.21
CA ILE A 89 5.38 1.47 -1.83
C ILE A 89 4.23 0.58 -1.34
N ASN A 90 3.36 1.08 -0.47
CA ASN A 90 2.24 0.32 0.05
C ASN A 90 1.28 -0.15 -1.06
N LEU A 91 1.01 0.67 -2.05
CA LEU A 91 0.18 0.29 -3.19
C LEU A 91 0.82 -0.84 -3.99
N PHE A 92 2.09 -0.71 -4.36
CA PHE A 92 2.78 -1.73 -5.14
C PHE A 92 3.04 -3.04 -4.39
N THR A 93 3.17 -2.99 -3.05
CA THR A 93 3.67 -4.14 -2.28
C THR A 93 2.68 -4.74 -1.28
N ARG A 94 1.57 -4.06 -0.97
CA ARG A 94 0.64 -4.48 0.09
C ARG A 94 -0.83 -4.41 -0.30
N MET A 95 -1.15 -3.90 -1.50
CA MET A 95 -2.52 -3.73 -1.96
C MET A 95 -3.25 -5.06 -2.10
N ARG A 96 -4.45 -5.13 -1.51
CA ARG A 96 -5.45 -6.17 -1.73
C ARG A 96 -6.81 -5.53 -1.90
N TYR A 97 -7.34 -4.99 -0.82
CA TYR A 97 -8.58 -4.26 -0.78
C TYR A 97 -8.34 -2.77 -0.61
N CYS A 98 -9.25 -1.98 -1.17
CA CYS A 98 -9.26 -0.56 -0.94
C CYS A 98 -10.69 0.01 -0.99
N THR A 99 -10.84 1.23 -0.51
CA THR A 99 -12.06 2.00 -0.68
C THR A 99 -12.20 2.47 -2.14
N PRO A 100 -13.39 2.93 -2.58
CA PRO A 100 -13.58 3.53 -3.92
C PRO A 100 -12.62 4.70 -4.23
N ARG A 101 -12.14 5.39 -3.20
CA ARG A 101 -11.13 6.46 -3.32
C ARG A 101 -9.69 5.96 -3.36
N GLY A 102 -9.46 4.64 -3.34
CA GLY A 102 -8.13 4.03 -3.41
C GLY A 102 -7.36 3.99 -2.08
N ARG A 103 -8.01 4.26 -0.94
CA ARG A 103 -7.38 4.10 0.36
C ARG A 103 -7.25 2.62 0.68
N ILE A 104 -6.03 2.16 0.86
CA ILE A 104 -5.70 0.75 1.12
C ILE A 104 -6.26 0.28 2.47
N ALA A 105 -6.78 -0.95 2.50
CA ALA A 105 -7.19 -1.66 3.72
C ALA A 105 -6.17 -2.78 4.01
N THR A 106 -5.28 -2.56 4.95
CA THR A 106 -4.17 -3.47 5.25
C THR A 106 -4.55 -4.63 6.15
N ASP A 107 -5.66 -4.51 6.88
CA ASP A 107 -6.15 -5.52 7.81
C ASP A 107 -6.97 -6.62 7.12
N ASP A 108 -7.63 -6.30 6.00
CA ASP A 108 -8.39 -7.26 5.20
C ASP A 108 -7.45 -8.05 4.29
N LYS A 109 -7.34 -9.36 4.54
CA LYS A 109 -6.40 -10.27 3.86
C LYS A 109 -7.03 -11.54 3.32
N GLY A 110 -8.32 -11.73 3.56
CA GLY A 110 -9.08 -12.91 3.15
C GLY A 110 -9.35 -12.96 1.64
N THR A 111 -10.13 -13.93 1.22
CA THR A 111 -10.64 -14.05 -0.16
C THR A 111 -11.70 -12.99 -0.46
N PRO A 112 -11.91 -12.62 -1.73
CA PRO A 112 -13.02 -11.76 -2.11
C PRO A 112 -14.36 -12.27 -1.57
N GLY A 113 -15.16 -11.34 -1.04
CA GLY A 113 -16.41 -11.63 -0.33
C GLY A 113 -16.30 -11.68 1.20
N THR A 114 -15.09 -11.70 1.76
CA THR A 114 -14.86 -11.70 3.23
C THR A 114 -14.47 -10.33 3.80
N GLN A 115 -14.26 -9.34 2.95
CA GLN A 115 -13.82 -8.00 3.35
C GLN A 115 -14.93 -7.20 4.02
N ALA A 116 -14.54 -6.18 4.77
CA ALA A 116 -15.47 -5.23 5.37
C ALA A 116 -16.30 -4.50 4.31
N GLN A 117 -17.51 -4.11 4.68
CA GLN A 117 -18.41 -3.37 3.80
C GLN A 117 -17.76 -2.07 3.28
N GLY A 118 -17.95 -1.79 1.99
CA GLY A 118 -17.38 -0.62 1.31
C GLY A 118 -15.92 -0.78 0.87
N LEU A 119 -15.34 -1.97 1.05
CA LEU A 119 -14.04 -2.33 0.49
C LEU A 119 -14.22 -3.21 -0.75
N TYR A 120 -13.33 -3.03 -1.70
CA TYR A 120 -13.31 -3.74 -2.98
C TYR A 120 -11.92 -4.32 -3.24
N PRO A 121 -11.81 -5.50 -3.87
CA PRO A 121 -10.56 -5.88 -4.51
C PRO A 121 -10.08 -4.72 -5.39
N TRP A 122 -8.79 -4.38 -5.35
CA TRP A 122 -8.28 -3.18 -6.02
C TRP A 122 -8.59 -3.13 -7.52
N PHE A 123 -8.77 -4.28 -8.14
CA PHE A 123 -9.11 -4.43 -9.56
C PHE A 123 -10.62 -4.44 -9.84
N GLU A 124 -11.48 -4.45 -8.82
CA GLU A 124 -12.94 -4.41 -8.93
C GLU A 124 -13.56 -3.09 -8.43
N VAL A 125 -12.73 -2.11 -8.10
CA VAL A 125 -13.22 -0.82 -7.61
C VAL A 125 -14.09 -0.15 -8.66
N PRO A 126 -15.34 0.25 -8.33
CA PRO A 126 -16.21 0.97 -9.25
C PRO A 126 -15.58 2.25 -9.81
N GLY A 127 -15.64 2.42 -11.13
CA GLY A 127 -15.02 3.55 -11.82
C GLY A 127 -13.47 3.54 -11.78
N ARG A 128 -12.86 2.39 -11.59
CA ARG A 128 -11.44 2.19 -11.86
C ARG A 128 -11.11 2.56 -13.31
N VAL A 129 -9.96 3.20 -13.53
CA VAL A 129 -9.51 3.49 -14.90
C VAL A 129 -9.15 2.21 -15.65
N GLU A 130 -9.51 2.14 -16.92
CA GLU A 130 -8.97 1.12 -17.81
C GLU A 130 -7.49 1.35 -18.04
N ARG A 131 -6.77 0.26 -18.26
CA ARG A 131 -5.33 0.28 -18.54
C ARG A 131 -5.07 -0.34 -19.90
N ASP A 132 -4.12 0.24 -20.58
CA ASP A 132 -3.66 -0.17 -21.90
C ASP A 132 -2.84 -1.48 -21.89
N LEU A 133 -2.36 -1.89 -20.71
CA LEU A 133 -1.59 -3.11 -20.52
C LEU A 133 -2.31 -4.08 -19.58
N LYS A 134 -2.15 -5.37 -19.84
CA LYS A 134 -2.50 -6.43 -18.90
C LYS A 134 -1.55 -6.39 -17.71
N ILE A 135 -2.04 -6.74 -16.53
CA ILE A 135 -1.24 -6.74 -15.30
C ILE A 135 -1.05 -8.17 -14.83
N VAL A 136 0.19 -8.56 -14.55
CA VAL A 136 0.51 -9.77 -13.81
C VAL A 136 1.02 -9.39 -12.42
N CYS A 137 0.46 -10.03 -11.38
CA CYS A 137 0.79 -9.73 -9.98
C CYS A 137 0.73 -10.97 -9.09
N GLY A 138 1.21 -10.82 -7.86
CA GLY A 138 1.20 -11.83 -6.81
C GLY A 138 0.70 -11.30 -5.48
N HIS A 139 1.43 -11.57 -4.39
CA HIS A 139 1.23 -11.07 -3.03
C HIS A 139 -0.05 -11.57 -2.32
N TRP A 140 -1.15 -11.70 -3.01
CA TRP A 140 -2.45 -12.08 -2.43
C TRP A 140 -2.73 -13.56 -2.66
N SER A 141 -1.99 -14.41 -1.95
CA SER A 141 -2.07 -15.86 -2.12
C SER A 141 -3.47 -16.43 -1.86
N ALA A 142 -4.27 -15.81 -0.97
CA ALA A 142 -5.65 -16.21 -0.74
C ALA A 142 -6.57 -15.97 -1.95
N LEU A 143 -6.19 -15.12 -2.90
CA LEU A 143 -6.91 -14.92 -4.16
C LEU A 143 -6.71 -16.10 -5.11
N GLY A 144 -5.55 -16.76 -5.06
CA GLY A 144 -5.19 -17.85 -5.96
C GLY A 144 -4.95 -17.37 -7.39
N LEU A 145 -5.02 -18.33 -8.33
CA LEU A 145 -4.97 -18.02 -9.76
C LEU A 145 -6.28 -17.36 -10.17
N THR A 146 -6.22 -16.07 -10.48
CA THR A 146 -7.38 -15.27 -10.86
C THR A 146 -7.05 -14.45 -12.09
N ILE A 147 -7.88 -14.54 -13.11
CA ILE A 147 -7.77 -13.79 -14.36
C ILE A 147 -9.08 -13.02 -14.54
N THR A 148 -9.02 -11.70 -14.37
CA THR A 148 -10.20 -10.84 -14.43
C THR A 148 -9.83 -9.41 -14.79
N GLN A 149 -10.67 -8.74 -15.56
CA GLN A 149 -10.55 -7.30 -15.87
C GLN A 149 -9.13 -6.83 -16.24
N GLY A 150 -8.38 -7.64 -17.00
CA GLY A 150 -6.99 -7.34 -17.40
C GLY A 150 -5.96 -7.55 -16.30
N VAL A 151 -6.33 -8.15 -15.15
CA VAL A 151 -5.44 -8.51 -14.05
C VAL A 151 -5.30 -10.02 -13.93
N HIS A 152 -4.06 -10.49 -13.80
CA HIS A 152 -3.68 -11.89 -13.71
C HIS A 152 -2.89 -12.08 -12.41
N SER A 153 -3.57 -12.57 -11.36
CA SER A 153 -2.94 -12.95 -10.10
C SER A 153 -2.42 -14.37 -10.21
N ILE A 154 -1.12 -14.56 -9.97
CA ILE A 154 -0.46 -15.87 -10.09
C ILE A 154 0.16 -16.36 -8.78
N ASP A 155 -0.05 -15.65 -7.65
CA ASP A 155 0.36 -16.13 -6.34
C ASP A 155 -0.65 -17.18 -5.83
N THR A 156 -0.28 -18.43 -5.95
CA THR A 156 -1.09 -19.58 -5.53
C THR A 156 -0.56 -20.24 -4.27
N GLY A 157 0.21 -19.49 -3.47
CA GLY A 157 0.59 -19.86 -2.11
C GLY A 157 1.63 -20.97 -2.00
N ALA A 158 2.59 -21.05 -2.93
CA ALA A 158 3.63 -22.11 -2.93
C ALA A 158 4.36 -22.25 -1.59
N VAL A 159 4.67 -21.15 -0.92
CA VAL A 159 5.36 -21.15 0.39
C VAL A 159 4.49 -21.67 1.53
N TRP A 160 3.18 -21.74 1.33
CA TRP A 160 2.18 -22.24 2.27
C TRP A 160 1.65 -23.64 1.95
N GLY A 161 2.35 -24.37 1.07
CA GLY A 161 1.93 -25.68 0.63
C GLY A 161 0.95 -25.69 -0.55
N GLY A 162 0.67 -24.53 -1.13
CA GLY A 162 -0.09 -24.39 -2.38
C GLY A 162 0.75 -24.75 -3.61
N LYS A 163 0.60 -23.99 -4.69
CA LYS A 163 1.32 -24.24 -5.95
C LYS A 163 2.23 -23.04 -6.29
N LEU A 164 3.33 -23.32 -6.97
CA LEU A 164 4.08 -22.31 -7.71
C LEU A 164 3.49 -22.23 -9.12
N THR A 165 3.05 -21.05 -9.51
CA THR A 165 2.37 -20.82 -10.79
C THR A 165 3.24 -19.96 -11.69
N ALA A 166 3.37 -20.38 -12.94
CA ALA A 166 3.95 -19.58 -14.02
C ALA A 166 2.90 -19.34 -15.10
N LEU A 167 2.97 -18.15 -15.70
CA LEU A 167 2.12 -17.74 -16.81
C LEU A 167 2.99 -17.38 -17.99
N GLN A 168 2.74 -17.97 -19.15
CA GLN A 168 3.40 -17.62 -20.39
C GLN A 168 2.72 -16.35 -20.96
N LEU A 169 3.53 -15.33 -21.26
CA LEU A 169 3.03 -13.98 -21.65
C LEU A 169 3.16 -13.66 -23.14
N ASP A 170 3.96 -14.44 -23.88
CA ASP A 170 4.33 -14.21 -25.28
C ASP A 170 3.46 -15.02 -26.27
N THR A 171 2.32 -15.50 -25.85
CA THR A 171 1.36 -16.26 -26.66
C THR A 171 -0.03 -15.66 -26.55
N ASP A 172 -0.84 -15.81 -27.61
CA ASP A 172 -2.24 -15.35 -27.63
C ASP A 172 -3.10 -16.14 -26.64
N GLU A 173 -2.84 -17.45 -26.50
CA GLU A 173 -3.47 -18.29 -25.49
C GLU A 173 -2.67 -18.24 -24.19
N LEU A 174 -3.36 -17.93 -23.09
CA LEU A 174 -2.74 -17.92 -21.77
C LEU A 174 -2.40 -19.35 -21.33
N ARG A 175 -1.12 -19.70 -21.35
CA ARG A 175 -0.63 -20.99 -20.86
C ARG A 175 -0.18 -20.87 -19.42
N VAL A 176 -0.77 -21.68 -18.56
CA VAL A 176 -0.47 -21.74 -17.13
C VAL A 176 0.25 -23.05 -16.83
N ALA A 177 1.41 -22.97 -16.19
CA ALA A 177 2.10 -24.12 -15.62
C ALA A 177 2.07 -24.02 -14.09
N GLN A 178 1.82 -25.16 -13.43
CA GLN A 178 1.78 -25.22 -11.97
C GLN A 178 2.54 -26.46 -11.48
N VAL A 179 3.34 -26.25 -10.43
CA VAL A 179 3.99 -27.34 -9.68
C VAL A 179 3.62 -27.22 -8.19
N PRO A 180 3.60 -28.35 -7.45
CA PRO A 180 3.38 -28.30 -6.00
C PRO A 180 4.40 -27.39 -5.34
N GLY A 181 3.94 -26.60 -4.36
CA GLY A 181 4.80 -25.83 -3.49
C GLY A 181 5.53 -26.71 -2.48
N ARG A 182 6.27 -26.07 -1.59
CA ARG A 182 6.99 -26.77 -0.53
C ARG A 182 5.99 -27.42 0.43
N GLU A 183 6.25 -28.66 0.82
CA GLU A 183 5.51 -29.28 1.93
C GLU A 183 5.71 -28.47 3.21
N VAL A 184 4.61 -28.06 3.83
CA VAL A 184 4.62 -27.33 5.09
C VAL A 184 4.62 -28.36 6.22
N THR A 185 5.80 -28.66 6.77
CA THR A 185 5.92 -29.44 8.00
C THR A 185 5.65 -28.53 9.20
N GLY A 186 4.41 -28.48 9.68
CA GLY A 186 4.00 -27.66 10.83
C GLY A 186 2.51 -27.30 10.78
N PRO A 187 1.92 -26.84 11.88
CA PRO A 187 0.52 -26.42 11.87
C PRO A 187 0.32 -25.28 10.86
N ALA A 188 -0.73 -25.40 10.05
CA ALA A 188 -1.12 -24.35 9.11
C ALA A 188 -1.22 -23.00 9.85
N PRO A 189 -0.81 -21.88 9.23
CA PRO A 189 -0.98 -20.56 9.83
C PRO A 189 -2.47 -20.36 10.13
N VAL A 190 -2.83 -20.34 11.42
CA VAL A 190 -4.20 -20.06 11.85
C VAL A 190 -4.51 -18.65 11.35
N ALA A 191 -5.48 -18.54 10.46
CA ALA A 191 -6.03 -17.25 10.06
C ALA A 191 -6.41 -16.50 11.34
N ARG A 192 -5.69 -15.43 11.68
CA ARG A 192 -6.02 -14.64 12.86
C ARG A 192 -7.43 -14.10 12.67
N ALA A 193 -8.32 -14.51 13.56
CA ALA A 193 -9.67 -13.95 13.63
C ALA A 193 -9.62 -12.42 13.58
N PRO A 194 -10.57 -11.77 12.91
CA PRO A 194 -10.61 -10.32 12.82
C PRO A 194 -10.57 -9.73 14.22
N ARG A 195 -9.62 -8.83 14.48
CA ARG A 195 -9.54 -8.11 15.75
C ARG A 195 -10.85 -7.34 15.91
N ARG A 196 -11.61 -7.63 16.97
CA ARG A 196 -12.77 -6.83 17.34
C ARG A 196 -12.37 -5.36 17.37
N PRO A 197 -13.23 -4.45 16.87
CA PRO A 197 -12.97 -3.02 16.96
C PRO A 197 -12.70 -2.65 18.42
N ARG A 198 -11.60 -1.95 18.68
CA ARG A 198 -11.39 -1.35 19.99
C ARG A 198 -12.50 -0.33 20.19
N GLU A 199 -13.43 -0.63 21.09
CA GLU A 199 -14.38 0.35 21.60
C GLU A 199 -13.59 1.58 22.07
N ARG A 200 -13.88 2.73 21.48
CA ARG A 200 -13.35 4.00 21.96
C ARG A 200 -13.96 4.21 23.35
N GLN A 201 -13.19 3.92 24.39
CA GLN A 201 -13.54 4.38 25.73
C GLN A 201 -13.63 5.90 25.69
N GLY A 202 -14.88 6.37 25.73
CA GLY A 202 -15.19 7.79 25.79
C GLY A 202 -14.56 8.37 27.06
N ARG A 203 -13.59 9.27 26.86
CA ARG A 203 -13.11 10.15 27.92
C ARG A 203 -14.29 11.04 28.33
N GLN A 204 -15.05 10.62 29.34
CA GLN A 204 -15.95 11.51 30.07
C GLN A 204 -15.10 12.64 30.67
N ARG A 205 -15.17 13.81 30.05
CA ARG A 205 -14.69 15.04 30.69
C ARG A 205 -15.65 15.34 31.82
N SER A 206 -15.21 15.11 33.05
CA SER A 206 -15.88 15.60 34.26
C SER A 206 -15.91 17.14 34.19
N ARG A 207 -17.10 17.69 34.00
CA ARG A 207 -17.36 19.11 34.23
C ARG A 207 -17.28 19.35 35.74
N GLY A 208 -16.14 19.81 36.21
CA GLY A 208 -15.98 20.38 37.53
C GLY A 208 -16.82 21.64 37.66
N ASN A 209 -17.83 21.56 38.50
CA ASN A 209 -18.63 22.66 38.96
C ASN A 209 -17.74 23.58 39.83
N ARG A 210 -17.48 24.80 39.38
CA ARG A 210 -16.97 25.87 40.24
C ARG A 210 -18.00 26.98 40.31
N SER A 211 -18.67 26.98 41.44
CA SER A 211 -19.50 28.07 41.98
C SER A 211 -18.66 29.34 42.24
N GLY A 212 -19.23 30.41 41.90
CA GLY A 212 -19.06 31.84 42.10
C GLY A 212 -18.01 32.40 43.05
N SER A 213 -17.45 33.49 42.58
CA SER A 213 -17.35 34.75 43.39
C SER A 213 -17.11 35.93 42.45
N THR A 214 -18.03 36.85 42.48
CA THR A 214 -17.97 38.16 41.86
C THR A 214 -16.97 39.04 42.61
N THR A 215 -16.03 39.65 41.88
CA THR A 215 -15.38 40.88 42.36
C THR A 215 -15.17 41.81 41.16
N THR A 216 -15.89 42.90 41.21
CA THR A 216 -15.84 44.09 40.34
C THR A 216 -14.52 44.82 40.57
N THR A 217 -13.75 45.13 39.56
CA THR A 217 -12.73 46.17 39.62
C THR A 217 -12.64 46.89 38.27
N ALA A 218 -12.58 48.21 38.37
CA ALA A 218 -12.80 49.23 37.39
C ALA A 218 -11.74 49.33 36.26
N ALA A 219 -12.17 49.89 35.15
CA ALA A 219 -11.43 50.23 33.96
C ALA A 219 -10.39 51.33 34.20
N ALA A 220 -9.23 51.22 33.53
CA ALA A 220 -8.28 52.30 33.31
C ALA A 220 -8.13 52.56 31.79
N PRO A 221 -7.90 53.86 31.38
CA PRO A 221 -8.06 54.31 30.00
C PRO A 221 -6.83 54.07 29.12
N LYS A 222 -7.07 53.95 27.80
CA LYS A 222 -6.05 53.88 26.74
C LYS A 222 -5.33 55.20 26.50
N PRO A 223 -4.03 55.20 26.17
CA PRO A 223 -3.33 56.36 25.63
C PRO A 223 -3.54 56.49 24.09
N PRO A 224 -3.29 57.72 23.53
CA PRO A 224 -3.64 58.04 22.16
C PRO A 224 -2.64 57.55 21.11
N VAL A 225 -3.14 57.39 19.89
CA VAL A 225 -2.41 56.98 18.68
C VAL A 225 -1.80 58.23 18.06
N ASP A 226 -0.49 58.26 17.87
CA ASP A 226 0.22 59.24 17.03
C ASP A 226 0.23 58.78 15.57
N THR A 227 -0.21 59.71 14.71
CA THR A 227 -0.11 59.61 13.25
C THR A 227 1.14 60.41 12.81
N PRO A 228 2.01 59.86 11.97
CA PRO A 228 2.98 60.70 11.26
C PRO A 228 2.35 61.25 9.97
N GLN A 229 2.45 62.56 9.79
CA GLN A 229 2.41 63.26 8.52
C GLN A 229 3.82 63.22 7.90
N ASP A 230 3.85 63.04 6.64
CA ASP A 230 4.59 63.46 5.44
C ASP A 230 5.00 62.32 4.53
#